data_8cf61d85daaa576b1ab8e4ec7dc63bd7
#
_entry.id   8cf61d85daaa576b1ab8e4ec7dc63bd7
#
_cell.length_a   1.000
_cell.length_b   1.000
_cell.length_c   1.000
_cell.angle_alpha   90.00
_cell.angle_beta   90.00
_cell.angle_gamma   90.00
#
_symmetry.space_group_name_H-M   'P 1'
#
loop_
_entity.id
_entity.type
_entity.pdbx_description
1 polymer ?
#
loop_
_entity_poly.entity_id
_entity_poly.type
_entity_poly.pdbx_seq_one_letter_code
_entity_poly.pdbx_strand_id
1 'polypeptide(L)'
;MLQGPQQDPENGLGVSDLPGEGGKMASKALAFLSTEAAKSKYWNELTETMPRERLDALHLKKIQRLLAFVYEHNTFYREKFDAAGLKPDQIKSLEDFKTKIPLTDKTDFIHLQAQQPPYGPTQNLPHEFVAHHAETSGTTGVPLAIPYSMYDTVRYGESWTYGYWALGIRPGDSFYFAFSWGNFAGFWSAYWGVRRFGGKVISGGGLDTKGHIAAIQRLKPTVLVSTPTFALRIAEVAKEMGIDLSKSSIKFTYHAGEPGPTALPAMRQQLEEAWGAKSGELLGIAEIDALAPGCPLGDGVHVNEMNVFSWVMDPATGEEVAEGEVGEHIVTSFANNSQPFLNYRTHDLVRARKSCGCGRTWTKFEGAVLGRTDFMVTVRGTNVYPTAVENLLGETPGVSFHYELVLRQEKGNDVMDILFEPESDVPPDRWPSLEKEVGEKIHKALHVRLEVKAAPPGSMPRYDLKTKRIFDKRPKEFRRELDRT
;
A
#
# COMPACT_ATOMS: atom_id res chain seq x y z
N MET A 1 -36.12 -5.74 44.72
CA MET A 1 -36.95 -5.96 43.54
C MET A 1 -37.38 -4.60 43.01
N LEU A 2 -36.72 -4.09 42.00
CA LEU A 2 -37.11 -2.87 41.29
C LEU A 2 -37.56 -3.33 39.90
N GLN A 3 -38.87 -3.19 39.63
CA GLN A 3 -39.45 -3.41 38.31
C GLN A 3 -39.06 -2.27 37.39
N GLY A 4 -38.38 -2.58 36.26
CA GLY A 4 -38.13 -1.65 35.16
C GLY A 4 -39.40 -1.44 34.32
N PRO A 5 -39.51 -0.31 33.60
CA PRO A 5 -40.66 -0.03 32.75
C PRO A 5 -40.72 -0.99 31.57
N GLN A 6 -41.92 -1.52 31.29
CA GLN A 6 -42.24 -2.28 30.09
C GLN A 6 -42.09 -1.38 28.85
N GLN A 7 -41.27 -1.79 27.88
CA GLN A 7 -41.19 -1.16 26.56
C GLN A 7 -42.30 -1.69 25.65
N ASP A 8 -43.07 -0.78 25.09
CA ASP A 8 -44.09 -1.04 24.08
C ASP A 8 -43.46 -1.32 22.73
N PRO A 9 -43.73 -2.43 22.03
CA PRO A 9 -43.01 -2.84 20.84
C PRO A 9 -43.39 -2.15 19.53
N GLU A 10 -44.31 -1.17 19.54
CA GLU A 10 -44.83 -0.59 18.27
C GLU A 10 -44.35 0.84 17.90
N ASN A 11 -43.45 1.46 18.65
CA ASN A 11 -42.92 2.78 18.28
C ASN A 11 -41.47 2.72 17.76
N GLY A 12 -41.29 2.21 16.54
CA GLY A 12 -40.12 2.47 15.74
C GLY A 12 -40.12 3.94 15.30
N LEU A 13 -39.30 4.79 15.96
CA LEU A 13 -39.08 6.17 15.51
C LEU A 13 -38.51 6.17 14.10
N GLY A 14 -39.27 6.62 13.12
CA GLY A 14 -38.80 6.92 11.78
C GLY A 14 -37.79 8.06 11.82
N VAL A 15 -36.87 8.09 10.88
CA VAL A 15 -35.84 9.15 10.74
C VAL A 15 -36.45 10.56 10.66
N SER A 16 -37.78 10.66 10.35
CA SER A 16 -38.57 11.88 10.33
C SER A 16 -38.92 12.43 11.71
N ASP A 17 -38.80 11.62 12.78
CA ASP A 17 -39.34 11.96 14.11
C ASP A 17 -38.28 12.44 15.11
N LEU A 18 -37.05 12.66 14.66
CA LEU A 18 -35.96 13.25 15.45
C LEU A 18 -36.16 14.77 15.56
N PRO A 19 -36.49 15.32 16.77
CA PRO A 19 -36.69 16.76 16.92
C PRO A 19 -35.35 17.50 16.84
N GLY A 20 -35.30 18.59 16.07
CA GLY A 20 -34.21 19.54 16.05
C GLY A 20 -33.11 19.31 14.95
N GLU A 21 -31.92 19.79 15.24
CA GLU A 21 -30.81 19.83 14.27
C GLU A 21 -30.36 18.46 13.74
N GLY A 22 -30.57 17.37 14.47
CA GLY A 22 -30.24 16.01 14.08
C GLY A 22 -31.01 15.52 12.85
N GLY A 23 -32.30 15.81 12.75
CA GLY A 23 -33.12 15.47 11.58
C GLY A 23 -32.73 16.27 10.34
N LYS A 24 -32.29 17.53 10.52
CA LYS A 24 -31.78 18.38 9.42
C LYS A 24 -30.39 17.90 8.95
N MET A 25 -29.55 17.36 9.83
CA MET A 25 -28.26 16.79 9.46
C MET A 25 -28.41 15.47 8.70
N ALA A 26 -29.30 14.58 9.14
CA ALA A 26 -29.60 13.32 8.42
C ALA A 26 -30.22 13.61 7.05
N SER A 27 -31.12 14.57 6.95
CA SER A 27 -31.70 15.04 5.68
C SER A 27 -30.65 15.67 4.75
N LYS A 28 -29.68 16.43 5.29
CA LYS A 28 -28.56 16.99 4.51
C LYS A 28 -27.58 15.92 4.06
N ALA A 29 -27.30 14.89 4.87
CA ALA A 29 -26.44 13.76 4.49
C ALA A 29 -27.10 12.92 3.38
N LEU A 30 -28.40 12.65 3.46
CA LEU A 30 -29.17 11.98 2.42
C LEU A 30 -29.27 12.83 1.15
N ALA A 31 -29.42 14.14 1.27
CA ALA A 31 -29.41 15.07 0.16
C ALA A 31 -28.03 15.14 -0.53
N PHE A 32 -26.92 15.01 0.22
CA PHE A 32 -25.57 14.93 -0.34
C PHE A 32 -25.42 13.71 -1.28
N LEU A 33 -25.96 12.55 -0.91
CA LEU A 33 -25.90 11.33 -1.73
C LEU A 33 -26.71 11.43 -3.03
N SER A 34 -27.65 12.37 -3.13
CA SER A 34 -28.48 12.62 -4.31
C SER A 34 -28.02 13.81 -5.17
N THR A 35 -26.96 14.53 -4.75
CA THR A 35 -26.48 15.76 -5.41
C THR A 35 -25.50 15.49 -6.56
N GLU A 36 -25.28 16.54 -7.40
CA GLU A 36 -24.22 16.54 -8.43
C GLU A 36 -22.84 16.19 -7.86
N ALA A 37 -22.57 16.51 -6.57
CA ALA A 37 -21.35 16.12 -5.87
C ALA A 37 -21.15 14.59 -5.85
N ALA A 38 -22.24 13.80 -5.70
CA ALA A 38 -22.15 12.33 -5.74
C ALA A 38 -21.84 11.78 -7.15
N LYS A 39 -22.01 12.59 -8.19
CA LYS A 39 -21.67 12.27 -9.59
C LYS A 39 -20.25 12.67 -9.98
N SER A 40 -19.56 13.48 -9.15
CA SER A 40 -18.18 13.86 -9.43
C SER A 40 -17.30 12.62 -9.53
N LYS A 41 -16.34 12.66 -10.44
CA LYS A 41 -15.27 11.63 -10.53
C LYS A 41 -14.20 11.79 -9.45
N TYR A 42 -14.27 12.86 -8.66
CA TYR A 42 -13.34 13.18 -7.57
C TYR A 42 -14.03 13.08 -6.21
N TRP A 43 -13.31 12.59 -5.21
CA TRP A 43 -13.72 12.66 -3.81
C TRP A 43 -13.70 14.11 -3.31
N ASN A 44 -12.64 14.82 -3.67
CA ASN A 44 -12.47 16.24 -3.41
C ASN A 44 -11.82 16.93 -4.61
N GLU A 45 -12.64 17.44 -5.50
CA GLU A 45 -12.18 18.05 -6.76
C GLU A 45 -11.19 19.19 -6.51
N LEU A 46 -11.44 20.04 -5.51
CA LEU A 46 -10.57 21.18 -5.20
C LEU A 46 -9.12 20.75 -4.90
N THR A 47 -8.92 19.64 -4.21
CA THR A 47 -7.59 19.15 -3.83
C THR A 47 -6.98 18.26 -4.90
N GLU A 48 -7.78 17.41 -5.56
CA GLU A 48 -7.31 16.47 -6.57
C GLU A 48 -6.97 17.13 -7.91
N THR A 49 -7.51 18.34 -8.17
CA THR A 49 -7.26 19.11 -9.40
C THR A 49 -6.59 20.47 -9.13
N MET A 50 -6.00 20.64 -7.94
CA MET A 50 -5.34 21.88 -7.58
C MET A 50 -4.18 22.17 -8.55
N PRO A 51 -4.08 23.37 -9.15
CA PRO A 51 -2.96 23.72 -10.01
C PRO A 51 -1.62 23.48 -9.34
N ARG A 52 -0.63 22.96 -10.06
CA ARG A 52 0.68 22.57 -9.54
C ARG A 52 1.37 23.68 -8.77
N GLU A 53 1.38 24.89 -9.31
CA GLU A 53 1.97 26.07 -8.66
C GLU A 53 1.36 26.33 -7.27
N ARG A 54 0.03 26.25 -7.16
CA ARG A 54 -0.67 26.42 -5.88
C ARG A 54 -0.38 25.29 -4.91
N LEU A 55 -0.25 24.05 -5.41
CA LEU A 55 0.07 22.89 -4.62
C LEU A 55 1.51 22.98 -4.07
N ASP A 56 2.47 23.40 -4.91
CA ASP A 56 3.87 23.59 -4.52
C ASP A 56 4.03 24.70 -3.47
N ALA A 57 3.29 25.80 -3.61
CA ALA A 57 3.25 26.86 -2.60
C ALA A 57 2.64 26.36 -1.26
N LEU A 58 1.60 25.51 -1.33
CA LEU A 58 1.01 24.86 -0.15
C LEU A 58 2.01 23.91 0.52
N HIS A 59 2.74 23.12 -0.26
CA HIS A 59 3.77 22.21 0.24
C HIS A 59 4.87 22.97 0.97
N LEU A 60 5.42 24.02 0.37
CA LEU A 60 6.45 24.83 1.02
C LEU A 60 5.97 25.37 2.37
N LYS A 61 4.75 25.89 2.44
CA LYS A 61 4.16 26.38 3.67
C LYS A 61 3.97 25.30 4.74
N LYS A 62 3.55 24.09 4.33
CA LYS A 62 3.43 22.93 5.24
C LYS A 62 4.79 22.47 5.73
N ILE A 63 5.78 22.37 4.84
CA ILE A 63 7.17 22.03 5.18
C ILE A 63 7.73 23.00 6.21
N GLN A 64 7.65 24.30 5.97
CA GLN A 64 8.16 25.30 6.90
C GLN A 64 7.53 25.19 8.30
N ARG A 65 6.22 24.94 8.37
CA ARG A 65 5.53 24.69 9.65
C ARG A 65 5.99 23.40 10.32
N LEU A 66 6.14 22.32 9.54
CA LEU A 66 6.60 21.03 10.05
C LEU A 66 8.02 21.12 10.57
N LEU A 67 8.93 21.79 9.84
CA LEU A 67 10.32 22.00 10.26
C LEU A 67 10.41 22.79 11.58
N ALA A 68 9.65 23.88 11.71
CA ALA A 68 9.58 24.64 12.96
C ALA A 68 9.08 23.77 14.11
N PHE A 69 8.02 23.01 13.89
CA PHE A 69 7.42 22.14 14.88
C PHE A 69 8.37 21.01 15.33
N VAL A 70 8.99 20.27 14.40
CA VAL A 70 9.91 19.20 14.78
C VAL A 70 11.20 19.71 15.40
N TYR A 71 11.68 20.89 15.01
CA TYR A 71 12.85 21.51 15.62
C TYR A 71 12.60 21.89 17.10
N GLU A 72 11.39 22.33 17.40
CA GLU A 72 11.00 22.70 18.78
C GLU A 72 10.72 21.47 19.64
N HIS A 73 10.01 20.47 19.10
CA HIS A 73 9.41 19.39 19.89
C HIS A 73 10.06 18.02 19.73
N ASN A 74 10.95 17.83 18.74
CA ASN A 74 11.57 16.54 18.46
C ASN A 74 13.09 16.58 18.60
N THR A 75 13.62 15.89 19.60
CA THR A 75 15.05 15.89 19.91
C THR A 75 15.88 15.31 18.75
N PHE A 76 15.43 14.21 18.14
CA PHE A 76 16.14 13.59 17.02
C PHE A 76 16.33 14.55 15.83
N TYR A 77 15.27 15.23 15.40
CA TYR A 77 15.38 16.15 14.27
C TYR A 77 16.15 17.40 14.62
N ARG A 78 16.00 17.93 15.83
CA ARG A 78 16.79 19.07 16.29
C ARG A 78 18.28 18.78 16.25
N GLU A 79 18.71 17.65 16.80
CA GLU A 79 20.12 17.23 16.79
C GLU A 79 20.63 17.02 15.36
N LYS A 80 19.82 16.40 14.50
CA LYS A 80 20.17 16.18 13.09
C LYS A 80 20.34 17.49 12.32
N PHE A 81 19.50 18.48 12.58
CA PHE A 81 19.60 19.79 11.95
C PHE A 81 20.77 20.60 12.51
N ASP A 82 20.98 20.60 13.82
CA ASP A 82 22.10 21.30 14.44
C ASP A 82 23.46 20.72 13.98
N ALA A 83 23.56 19.39 13.85
CA ALA A 83 24.73 18.73 13.29
C ALA A 83 25.01 19.12 11.83
N ALA A 84 23.97 19.40 11.05
CA ALA A 84 24.09 19.90 9.69
C ALA A 84 24.25 21.44 9.60
N GLY A 85 24.27 22.15 10.74
CA GLY A 85 24.35 23.62 10.78
C GLY A 85 23.09 24.31 10.23
N LEU A 86 21.93 23.67 10.28
CA LEU A 86 20.69 24.13 9.68
C LEU A 86 19.69 24.65 10.72
N LYS A 87 18.94 25.66 10.32
CA LYS A 87 17.77 26.15 11.06
C LYS A 87 16.54 26.14 10.15
N PRO A 88 15.33 25.89 10.70
CA PRO A 88 14.09 25.83 9.92
C PRO A 88 13.82 27.02 9.03
N ASP A 89 14.19 28.22 9.49
CA ASP A 89 13.98 29.48 8.76
C ASP A 89 14.87 29.69 7.53
N GLN A 90 15.90 28.84 7.35
CA GLN A 90 16.77 28.84 6.17
C GLN A 90 16.15 28.15 4.96
N ILE A 91 15.03 27.39 5.13
CA ILE A 91 14.35 26.70 4.05
C ILE A 91 13.33 27.65 3.41
N LYS A 92 13.66 28.15 2.21
CA LYS A 92 12.88 29.16 1.47
C LYS A 92 12.22 28.61 0.21
N SER A 93 12.62 27.43 -0.24
CA SER A 93 12.08 26.77 -1.44
C SER A 93 11.95 25.26 -1.22
N LEU A 94 11.21 24.57 -2.10
CA LEU A 94 11.16 23.11 -2.12
C LEU A 94 12.52 22.51 -2.47
N GLU A 95 13.31 23.23 -3.27
CA GLU A 95 14.67 22.83 -3.60
C GLU A 95 15.61 22.90 -2.39
N ASP A 96 15.53 23.97 -1.59
CA ASP A 96 16.24 24.03 -0.31
C ASP A 96 15.91 22.84 0.60
N PHE A 97 14.62 22.45 0.63
CA PHE A 97 14.18 21.33 1.43
C PHE A 97 14.78 20.01 0.97
N LYS A 98 14.74 19.72 -0.32
CA LYS A 98 15.30 18.50 -0.90
C LYS A 98 16.81 18.39 -0.69
N THR A 99 17.54 19.49 -0.90
CA THR A 99 19.00 19.48 -0.95
C THR A 99 19.68 19.73 0.40
N LYS A 100 19.05 20.48 1.32
CA LYS A 100 19.66 20.85 2.60
C LYS A 100 19.22 20.01 3.77
N ILE A 101 17.93 19.55 3.79
CA ILE A 101 17.43 18.75 4.90
C ILE A 101 17.95 17.30 4.76
N PRO A 102 18.65 16.78 5.79
CA PRO A 102 19.20 15.44 5.74
C PRO A 102 18.15 14.38 5.51
N LEU A 103 18.49 13.37 4.72
CA LEU A 103 17.67 12.16 4.56
C LEU A 103 17.54 11.40 5.87
N THR A 104 16.44 10.70 6.05
CA THR A 104 16.22 9.74 7.13
C THR A 104 15.98 8.35 6.56
N ASP A 105 16.33 7.33 7.32
CA ASP A 105 16.21 5.93 6.95
C ASP A 105 15.53 5.15 8.06
N LYS A 106 14.97 4.00 7.76
CA LYS A 106 14.33 3.11 8.74
C LYS A 106 15.28 2.71 9.87
N THR A 107 16.54 2.52 9.56
CA THR A 107 17.59 2.15 10.54
C THR A 107 17.80 3.22 11.59
N ASP A 108 17.68 4.53 11.23
CA ASP A 108 17.73 5.64 12.19
C ASP A 108 16.69 5.43 13.30
N PHE A 109 15.45 5.12 12.91
CA PHE A 109 14.32 4.97 13.84
C PHE A 109 14.42 3.70 14.69
N ILE A 110 14.76 2.55 14.07
CA ILE A 110 14.91 1.28 14.79
C ILE A 110 16.00 1.40 15.86
N HIS A 111 17.15 1.98 15.52
CA HIS A 111 18.26 2.16 16.45
C HIS A 111 17.86 3.01 17.67
N LEU A 112 17.15 4.09 17.45
CA LEU A 112 16.70 4.99 18.51
C LEU A 112 15.60 4.36 19.38
N GLN A 113 14.69 3.61 18.79
CA GLN A 113 13.66 2.88 19.53
C GLN A 113 14.25 1.76 20.39
N ALA A 114 15.30 1.08 19.93
CA ALA A 114 16.01 0.08 20.73
C ALA A 114 16.68 0.68 21.98
N GLN A 115 17.12 1.93 21.91
CA GLN A 115 17.70 2.65 23.05
C GLN A 115 16.65 3.14 24.05
N GLN A 116 15.48 3.55 23.57
CA GLN A 116 14.39 4.10 24.38
C GLN A 116 13.02 3.60 23.90
N PRO A 117 12.64 2.34 24.24
CA PRO A 117 11.35 1.78 23.83
C PRO A 117 10.14 2.54 24.42
N PRO A 118 8.95 2.51 23.78
CA PRO A 118 8.68 1.84 22.50
C PRO A 118 8.99 2.71 21.27
N TYR A 119 8.98 4.04 21.35
CA TYR A 119 9.02 4.92 20.19
C TYR A 119 10.30 5.77 20.09
N GLY A 120 11.14 5.77 21.14
CA GLY A 120 12.37 6.54 21.20
C GLY A 120 12.19 8.06 21.14
N PRO A 121 13.28 8.81 20.92
CA PRO A 121 13.24 10.27 20.79
C PRO A 121 12.62 10.74 19.46
N THR A 122 12.18 9.82 18.62
CA THR A 122 11.46 10.12 17.35
C THR A 122 9.98 10.39 17.59
N GLN A 123 9.45 10.02 18.75
CA GLN A 123 8.08 10.36 19.17
C GLN A 123 7.96 11.86 19.43
N ASN A 124 6.95 12.48 18.83
CA ASN A 124 6.75 13.92 18.87
C ASN A 124 5.61 14.36 19.82
N LEU A 125 4.68 13.47 20.08
CA LEU A 125 3.57 13.70 21.01
C LEU A 125 3.77 12.90 22.30
N PRO A 126 3.30 13.40 23.46
CA PRO A 126 3.27 12.64 24.70
C PRO A 126 2.58 11.28 24.53
N HIS A 127 3.04 10.27 25.28
CA HIS A 127 2.57 8.88 25.14
C HIS A 127 1.05 8.74 25.34
N GLU A 128 0.47 9.54 26.23
CA GLU A 128 -0.97 9.57 26.50
C GLU A 128 -1.86 10.00 25.33
N PHE A 129 -1.28 10.58 24.28
CA PHE A 129 -1.99 10.92 23.04
C PHE A 129 -1.88 9.84 21.96
N VAL A 130 -1.15 8.75 22.22
CA VAL A 130 -1.08 7.61 21.30
C VAL A 130 -2.39 6.83 21.42
N ALA A 131 -3.20 6.89 20.37
CA ALA A 131 -4.50 6.23 20.30
C ALA A 131 -4.43 4.84 19.64
N HIS A 132 -3.39 4.59 18.83
CA HIS A 132 -3.18 3.31 18.17
C HIS A 132 -1.67 3.06 18.00
N HIS A 133 -1.29 1.79 18.17
CA HIS A 133 0.07 1.29 17.97
C HIS A 133 0.08 0.36 16.76
N ALA A 134 1.03 0.60 15.85
CA ALA A 134 1.30 -0.31 14.75
C ALA A 134 2.79 -0.63 14.67
N GLU A 135 3.10 -1.68 13.92
CA GLU A 135 4.47 -2.11 13.67
C GLU A 135 4.67 -2.43 12.19
N THR A 136 5.91 -2.25 11.72
CA THR A 136 6.31 -2.77 10.42
C THR A 136 6.41 -4.30 10.47
N SER A 137 6.35 -4.97 9.32
CA SER A 137 6.40 -6.45 9.25
C SER A 137 7.70 -7.09 9.74
N GLY A 138 8.70 -6.27 10.15
CA GLY A 138 9.94 -6.78 10.73
C GLY A 138 10.76 -7.69 9.82
N THR A 139 10.69 -7.54 8.52
CA THR A 139 11.49 -8.32 7.56
C THR A 139 13.00 -8.21 7.80
N THR A 140 13.43 -7.18 8.53
CA THR A 140 14.81 -6.95 8.99
C THR A 140 15.08 -7.51 10.40
N GLY A 141 14.12 -8.22 11.02
CA GLY A 141 14.25 -8.83 12.35
C GLY A 141 13.70 -7.99 13.49
N VAL A 142 13.79 -6.66 13.44
CA VAL A 142 13.23 -5.77 14.48
C VAL A 142 12.14 -4.92 13.86
N PRO A 143 10.87 -5.08 14.27
CA PRO A 143 9.79 -4.21 13.82
C PRO A 143 10.03 -2.75 14.25
N LEU A 144 9.71 -1.80 13.38
CA LEU A 144 9.63 -0.40 13.74
C LEU A 144 8.25 -0.14 14.34
N ALA A 145 8.20 0.35 15.57
CA ALA A 145 6.98 0.76 16.25
C ALA A 145 6.52 2.14 15.77
N ILE A 146 5.24 2.26 15.45
CA ILE A 146 4.66 3.50 14.90
C ILE A 146 3.47 3.92 15.78
N PRO A 147 3.59 5.05 16.50
CA PRO A 147 2.48 5.62 17.24
C PRO A 147 1.54 6.40 16.33
N TYR A 148 0.25 6.30 16.54
CA TYR A 148 -0.76 7.13 15.89
C TYR A 148 -1.62 7.85 16.93
N SER A 149 -1.76 9.15 16.79
CA SER A 149 -2.79 9.91 17.48
C SER A 149 -4.15 9.74 16.78
N MET A 150 -5.22 10.18 17.43
CA MET A 150 -6.55 10.24 16.80
C MET A 150 -6.54 11.10 15.54
N TYR A 151 -5.73 12.17 15.49
CA TYR A 151 -5.58 13.02 14.31
C TYR A 151 -4.95 12.25 13.14
N ASP A 152 -3.88 11.49 13.41
CA ASP A 152 -3.20 10.69 12.39
C ASP A 152 -4.14 9.66 11.79
N THR A 153 -4.94 8.96 12.61
CA THR A 153 -5.91 7.97 12.14
C THR A 153 -6.96 8.55 11.18
N VAL A 154 -7.42 9.78 11.45
CA VAL A 154 -8.37 10.48 10.57
C VAL A 154 -7.73 10.83 9.22
N ARG A 155 -6.48 11.31 9.23
CA ARG A 155 -5.77 11.71 8.01
C ARG A 155 -5.45 10.51 7.13
N TYR A 156 -4.99 9.43 7.72
CA TYR A 156 -4.70 8.20 6.97
C TYR A 156 -5.96 7.54 6.43
N GLY A 157 -7.02 7.49 7.22
CA GLY A 157 -8.32 7.03 6.75
C GLY A 157 -8.83 7.84 5.55
N GLU A 158 -8.55 9.14 5.49
CA GLU A 158 -8.95 9.97 4.35
C GLU A 158 -8.25 9.57 3.05
N SER A 159 -6.98 9.14 3.08
CA SER A 159 -6.27 8.68 1.88
C SER A 159 -6.98 7.51 1.20
N TRP A 160 -7.56 6.58 1.97
CA TRP A 160 -8.33 5.48 1.43
C TRP A 160 -9.60 5.93 0.71
N THR A 161 -10.24 7.00 1.18
CA THR A 161 -11.51 7.48 0.59
C THR A 161 -11.33 7.96 -0.85
N TYR A 162 -10.18 8.57 -1.17
CA TYR A 162 -9.86 8.97 -2.54
C TYR A 162 -9.81 7.78 -3.50
N GLY A 163 -9.19 6.67 -3.07
CA GLY A 163 -9.10 5.46 -3.86
C GLY A 163 -10.43 4.73 -4.02
N TYR A 164 -11.20 4.61 -2.94
CA TYR A 164 -12.54 4.03 -3.01
C TYR A 164 -13.42 4.79 -4.02
N TRP A 165 -13.43 6.12 -3.91
CA TRP A 165 -14.20 6.96 -4.82
C TRP A 165 -13.74 6.86 -6.26
N ALA A 166 -12.43 6.86 -6.50
CA ALA A 166 -11.84 6.76 -7.83
C ALA A 166 -12.19 5.44 -8.53
N LEU A 167 -12.27 4.33 -7.78
CA LEU A 167 -12.66 3.03 -8.32
C LEU A 167 -14.16 2.94 -8.64
N GLY A 168 -14.97 3.82 -8.06
CA GLY A 168 -16.42 3.85 -8.24
C GLY A 168 -17.22 3.34 -7.04
N ILE A 169 -16.57 3.01 -5.94
CA ILE A 169 -17.22 2.67 -4.67
C ILE A 169 -17.92 3.91 -4.11
N ARG A 170 -19.03 3.74 -3.44
CA ARG A 170 -19.84 4.86 -2.93
C ARG A 170 -20.23 4.64 -1.45
N PRO A 171 -20.53 5.70 -0.70
CA PRO A 171 -21.14 5.57 0.62
C PRO A 171 -22.36 4.65 0.57
N GLY A 172 -22.47 3.76 1.56
CA GLY A 172 -23.49 2.71 1.57
C GLY A 172 -23.03 1.34 1.07
N ASP A 173 -21.91 1.25 0.34
CA ASP A 173 -21.29 -0.03 0.04
C ASP A 173 -20.82 -0.75 1.32
N SER A 174 -20.81 -2.08 1.27
CA SER A 174 -20.40 -2.92 2.38
C SER A 174 -19.04 -3.56 2.10
N PHE A 175 -18.07 -3.28 2.98
CA PHE A 175 -16.69 -3.68 2.87
C PHE A 175 -16.42 -4.91 3.72
N TYR A 176 -16.03 -6.00 3.08
CA TYR A 176 -15.59 -7.22 3.73
C TYR A 176 -14.06 -7.26 3.81
N PHE A 177 -13.54 -7.30 5.02
CA PHE A 177 -12.12 -7.31 5.31
C PHE A 177 -11.63 -8.76 5.48
N ALA A 178 -11.00 -9.31 4.42
CA ALA A 178 -10.47 -10.67 4.42
C ALA A 178 -9.00 -10.68 4.85
N PHE A 179 -8.74 -10.41 6.14
CA PHE A 179 -7.41 -10.50 6.75
C PHE A 179 -7.50 -10.54 8.27
N SER A 180 -6.40 -10.92 8.93
CA SER A 180 -6.29 -10.90 10.39
C SER A 180 -6.00 -9.47 10.89
N TRP A 181 -6.60 -9.10 12.03
CA TRP A 181 -6.35 -7.84 12.71
C TRP A 181 -5.09 -7.97 13.58
N GLY A 182 -3.92 -7.70 13.01
CA GLY A 182 -2.64 -7.66 13.72
C GLY A 182 -2.14 -6.23 13.91
N ASN A 183 -0.87 -6.07 14.27
CA ASN A 183 -0.23 -4.77 14.48
C ASN A 183 0.12 -4.03 13.16
N PHE A 184 -0.37 -4.48 12.02
CA PHE A 184 -0.07 -3.85 10.73
C PHE A 184 -0.89 -2.58 10.52
N ALA A 185 -0.24 -1.47 10.20
CA ALA A 185 -0.88 -0.17 9.99
C ALA A 185 -1.93 -0.20 8.87
N GLY A 186 -1.59 -0.78 7.72
CA GLY A 186 -2.33 -0.61 6.47
C GLY A 186 -3.82 -0.97 6.55
N PHE A 187 -4.18 -2.09 7.14
CA PHE A 187 -5.59 -2.49 7.20
C PHE A 187 -6.40 -1.78 8.28
N TRP A 188 -5.75 -1.30 9.33
CA TRP A 188 -6.40 -0.42 10.29
C TRP A 188 -6.75 0.92 9.64
N SER A 189 -5.87 1.48 8.82
CA SER A 189 -6.17 2.70 8.09
C SER A 189 -7.26 2.52 7.04
N ALA A 190 -7.34 1.34 6.41
CA ALA A 190 -8.48 0.97 5.56
C ALA A 190 -9.81 0.99 6.33
N TYR A 191 -9.82 0.44 7.55
CA TYR A 191 -10.99 0.48 8.44
C TYR A 191 -11.38 1.92 8.79
N TRP A 192 -10.43 2.77 9.17
CA TRP A 192 -10.69 4.19 9.42
C TRP A 192 -11.24 4.89 8.17
N GLY A 193 -10.68 4.53 7.00
CA GLY A 193 -11.16 5.01 5.70
C GLY A 193 -12.61 4.66 5.44
N VAL A 194 -13.03 3.41 5.63
CA VAL A 194 -14.42 2.99 5.44
C VAL A 194 -15.36 3.73 6.38
N ARG A 195 -14.97 3.92 7.64
CA ARG A 195 -15.78 4.68 8.62
C ARG A 195 -15.95 6.15 8.20
N ARG A 196 -14.86 6.78 7.75
CA ARG A 196 -14.89 8.16 7.23
C ARG A 196 -15.71 8.26 5.96
N PHE A 197 -15.64 7.26 5.10
CA PHE A 197 -16.34 7.18 3.83
C PHE A 197 -17.86 6.98 3.98
N GLY A 198 -18.30 6.49 5.12
CA GLY A 198 -19.71 6.14 5.36
C GLY A 198 -20.08 4.76 4.83
N GLY A 199 -19.12 3.87 4.65
CA GLY A 199 -19.32 2.48 4.29
C GLY A 199 -19.63 1.58 5.49
N LYS A 200 -20.22 0.42 5.21
CA LYS A 200 -20.46 -0.62 6.21
C LYS A 200 -19.25 -1.52 6.35
N VAL A 201 -18.71 -1.69 7.54
CA VAL A 201 -17.59 -2.60 7.81
C VAL A 201 -18.09 -3.99 8.17
N ILE A 202 -17.52 -5.03 7.55
CA ILE A 202 -17.71 -6.45 7.85
C ILE A 202 -16.33 -7.07 8.06
N SER A 203 -16.02 -7.51 9.27
CA SER A 203 -14.76 -8.16 9.59
C SER A 203 -14.82 -9.65 9.26
N GLY A 204 -13.82 -10.15 8.54
CA GLY A 204 -13.55 -11.57 8.32
C GLY A 204 -12.40 -12.10 9.20
N GLY A 205 -11.81 -11.25 10.07
CA GLY A 205 -10.65 -11.64 10.87
C GLY A 205 -10.88 -12.90 11.70
N GLY A 206 -9.90 -13.82 11.67
CA GLY A 206 -9.95 -15.10 12.38
C GLY A 206 -10.65 -16.24 11.62
N LEU A 207 -11.18 -15.99 10.42
CA LEU A 207 -11.71 -17.04 9.56
C LEU A 207 -10.59 -17.64 8.69
N ASP A 208 -10.73 -18.94 8.39
CA ASP A 208 -9.96 -19.59 7.34
C ASP A 208 -10.53 -19.26 5.95
N THR A 209 -9.86 -19.69 4.90
CA THR A 209 -10.26 -19.39 3.51
C THR A 209 -11.69 -19.87 3.20
N LYS A 210 -12.11 -21.05 3.68
CA LYS A 210 -13.48 -21.56 3.50
C LYS A 210 -14.50 -20.75 4.29
N GLY A 211 -14.13 -20.31 5.49
CA GLY A 211 -14.93 -19.41 6.32
C GLY A 211 -15.17 -18.05 5.64
N HIS A 212 -14.16 -17.50 4.97
CA HIS A 212 -14.31 -16.29 4.15
C HIS A 212 -15.32 -16.47 3.03
N ILE A 213 -15.24 -17.59 2.27
CA ILE A 213 -16.18 -17.90 1.19
C ILE A 213 -17.62 -17.98 1.72
N ALA A 214 -17.83 -18.73 2.80
CA ALA A 214 -19.15 -18.86 3.43
C ALA A 214 -19.69 -17.52 3.95
N ALA A 215 -18.84 -16.69 4.53
CA ALA A 215 -19.22 -15.36 5.01
C ALA A 215 -19.60 -14.41 3.86
N ILE A 216 -18.85 -14.41 2.75
CA ILE A 216 -19.16 -13.60 1.56
C ILE A 216 -20.52 -14.02 0.98
N GLN A 217 -20.77 -15.32 0.82
CA GLN A 217 -22.06 -15.82 0.33
C GLN A 217 -23.25 -15.43 1.23
N ARG A 218 -23.06 -15.49 2.55
CA ARG A 218 -24.11 -15.22 3.55
C ARG A 218 -24.36 -13.73 3.76
N LEU A 219 -23.29 -12.91 3.88
CA LEU A 219 -23.36 -11.50 4.24
C LEU A 219 -23.50 -10.58 3.04
N LYS A 220 -23.23 -11.09 1.85
CA LYS A 220 -23.36 -10.40 0.55
C LYS A 220 -22.72 -9.00 0.53
N PRO A 221 -21.44 -8.85 0.91
CA PRO A 221 -20.74 -7.58 0.81
C PRO A 221 -20.57 -7.15 -0.67
N THR A 222 -20.33 -5.87 -0.89
CA THR A 222 -20.13 -5.32 -2.25
C THR A 222 -18.67 -5.01 -2.56
N VAL A 223 -17.83 -4.87 -1.53
CA VAL A 223 -16.39 -4.60 -1.66
C VAL A 223 -15.60 -5.65 -0.87
N LEU A 224 -14.62 -6.28 -1.52
CA LEU A 224 -13.61 -7.10 -0.85
C LEU A 224 -12.37 -6.24 -0.58
N VAL A 225 -11.85 -6.24 0.65
CA VAL A 225 -10.55 -5.63 1.01
C VAL A 225 -9.62 -6.74 1.47
N SER A 226 -8.51 -6.93 0.78
CA SER A 226 -7.52 -7.98 1.06
C SER A 226 -6.17 -7.66 0.40
N THR A 227 -5.15 -8.51 0.63
CA THR A 227 -4.01 -8.55 -0.30
C THR A 227 -4.44 -9.16 -1.63
N PRO A 228 -3.80 -8.80 -2.76
CA PRO A 228 -4.18 -9.33 -4.07
C PRO A 228 -4.03 -10.86 -4.15
N THR A 229 -2.92 -11.41 -3.62
CA THR A 229 -2.67 -12.85 -3.64
C THR A 229 -3.67 -13.63 -2.80
N PHE A 230 -4.12 -13.09 -1.66
CA PHE A 230 -5.14 -13.74 -0.84
C PHE A 230 -6.52 -13.70 -1.50
N ALA A 231 -6.86 -12.63 -2.21
CA ALA A 231 -8.09 -12.58 -3.02
C ALA A 231 -8.11 -13.68 -4.09
N LEU A 232 -7.00 -13.89 -4.81
CA LEU A 232 -6.85 -14.98 -5.78
C LEU A 232 -6.96 -16.34 -5.10
N ARG A 233 -6.33 -16.51 -3.93
CA ARG A 233 -6.42 -17.76 -3.15
C ARG A 233 -7.86 -18.09 -2.72
N ILE A 234 -8.63 -17.10 -2.27
CA ILE A 234 -10.05 -17.29 -1.94
C ILE A 234 -10.82 -17.75 -3.17
N ALA A 235 -10.57 -17.17 -4.34
CA ALA A 235 -11.24 -17.53 -5.58
C ALA A 235 -10.85 -18.94 -6.07
N GLU A 236 -9.58 -19.31 -5.93
CA GLU A 236 -9.08 -20.67 -6.23
C GLU A 236 -9.81 -21.72 -5.38
N VAL A 237 -9.84 -21.54 -4.05
CA VAL A 237 -10.53 -22.47 -3.13
C VAL A 237 -12.04 -22.52 -3.40
N ALA A 238 -12.65 -21.38 -3.72
CA ALA A 238 -14.07 -21.36 -4.07
C ALA A 238 -14.34 -22.20 -5.33
N LYS A 239 -13.47 -22.09 -6.35
CA LYS A 239 -13.56 -22.91 -7.57
C LYS A 239 -13.41 -24.41 -7.27
N GLU A 240 -12.47 -24.79 -6.38
CA GLU A 240 -12.33 -26.18 -5.90
C GLU A 240 -13.61 -26.70 -5.20
N MET A 241 -14.33 -25.78 -4.50
CA MET A 241 -15.61 -26.08 -3.85
C MET A 241 -16.81 -26.05 -4.80
N GLY A 242 -16.61 -25.82 -6.11
CA GLY A 242 -17.68 -25.66 -7.09
C GLY A 242 -18.43 -24.30 -6.98
N ILE A 243 -17.87 -23.31 -6.33
CA ILE A 243 -18.47 -21.99 -6.09
C ILE A 243 -17.87 -20.98 -7.06
N ASP A 244 -18.70 -20.31 -7.84
CA ASP A 244 -18.32 -19.27 -8.79
C ASP A 244 -18.46 -17.89 -8.13
N LEU A 245 -17.34 -17.32 -7.68
CA LEU A 245 -17.31 -16.01 -7.03
C LEU A 245 -17.50 -14.83 -8.00
N SER A 246 -17.37 -15.05 -9.31
CA SER A 246 -17.68 -14.02 -10.30
C SER A 246 -19.17 -13.64 -10.30
N LYS A 247 -20.02 -14.50 -9.76
CA LYS A 247 -21.47 -14.29 -9.56
C LYS A 247 -21.83 -13.87 -8.14
N SER A 248 -20.84 -13.57 -7.30
CA SER A 248 -21.08 -13.11 -5.93
C SER A 248 -21.64 -11.68 -5.90
N SER A 249 -21.89 -11.16 -4.70
CA SER A 249 -22.30 -9.77 -4.52
C SER A 249 -21.16 -8.76 -4.63
N ILE A 250 -19.89 -9.22 -4.70
CA ILE A 250 -18.71 -8.37 -4.80
C ILE A 250 -18.74 -7.65 -6.16
N LYS A 251 -18.64 -6.33 -6.12
CA LYS A 251 -18.57 -5.45 -7.29
C LYS A 251 -17.18 -4.84 -7.45
N PHE A 252 -16.46 -4.76 -6.35
CA PHE A 252 -15.13 -4.16 -6.27
C PHE A 252 -14.21 -5.01 -5.38
N THR A 253 -12.97 -5.16 -5.80
CA THR A 253 -11.89 -5.66 -4.94
C THR A 253 -10.87 -4.54 -4.75
N TYR A 254 -10.43 -4.30 -3.51
CA TYR A 254 -9.51 -3.23 -3.19
C TYR A 254 -8.33 -3.78 -2.38
N HIS A 255 -7.12 -3.55 -2.86
CA HIS A 255 -5.93 -4.28 -2.42
C HIS A 255 -4.86 -3.37 -1.86
N ALA A 256 -4.04 -3.89 -0.96
CA ALA A 256 -2.83 -3.25 -0.43
C ALA A 256 -1.86 -4.30 0.14
N GLY A 257 -0.64 -3.86 0.43
CA GLY A 257 0.36 -4.64 1.15
C GLY A 257 1.28 -5.51 0.30
N GLU A 258 0.97 -5.68 -0.98
CA GLU A 258 1.76 -6.38 -2.00
C GLU A 258 1.65 -5.60 -3.32
N PRO A 259 2.55 -5.86 -4.32
CA PRO A 259 2.33 -5.36 -5.68
C PRO A 259 0.95 -5.77 -6.19
N GLY A 260 0.17 -4.79 -6.61
CA GLY A 260 -1.26 -4.96 -6.88
C GLY A 260 -1.64 -4.78 -8.35
N PRO A 261 -2.93 -4.58 -8.62
CA PRO A 261 -3.50 -4.51 -9.97
C PRO A 261 -2.90 -3.47 -10.91
N THR A 262 -2.31 -2.38 -10.38
CA THR A 262 -1.69 -1.35 -11.24
C THR A 262 -0.22 -1.64 -11.54
N ALA A 263 0.47 -2.35 -10.64
CA ALA A 263 1.84 -2.80 -10.86
C ALA A 263 1.89 -4.05 -11.76
N LEU A 264 0.86 -4.90 -11.70
CA LEU A 264 0.79 -6.20 -12.34
C LEU A 264 -0.50 -6.33 -13.17
N PRO A 265 -0.53 -5.88 -14.45
CA PRO A 265 -1.74 -5.92 -15.29
C PRO A 265 -2.37 -7.31 -15.44
N ALA A 266 -1.55 -8.36 -15.53
CA ALA A 266 -2.06 -9.74 -15.60
C ALA A 266 -2.77 -10.17 -14.32
N MET A 267 -2.23 -9.81 -13.14
CA MET A 267 -2.91 -10.04 -11.87
C MET A 267 -4.24 -9.28 -11.78
N ARG A 268 -4.30 -8.07 -12.31
CA ARG A 268 -5.55 -7.32 -12.41
C ARG A 268 -6.60 -8.08 -13.19
N GLN A 269 -6.23 -8.60 -14.36
CA GLN A 269 -7.13 -9.38 -15.20
C GLN A 269 -7.62 -10.62 -14.45
N GLN A 270 -6.71 -11.38 -13.82
CA GLN A 270 -7.07 -12.56 -13.03
C GLN A 270 -8.04 -12.24 -11.88
N LEU A 271 -7.79 -11.13 -11.15
CA LEU A 271 -8.68 -10.69 -10.07
C LEU A 271 -10.06 -10.30 -10.60
N GLU A 272 -10.10 -9.51 -11.69
CA GLU A 272 -11.37 -9.04 -12.28
C GLU A 272 -12.17 -10.19 -12.86
N GLU A 273 -11.54 -11.19 -13.48
CA GLU A 273 -12.19 -12.41 -13.99
C GLU A 273 -12.69 -13.30 -12.85
N ALA A 274 -11.86 -13.56 -11.84
CA ALA A 274 -12.19 -14.45 -10.73
C ALA A 274 -13.35 -13.94 -9.87
N TRP A 275 -13.46 -12.62 -9.71
CA TRP A 275 -14.46 -11.97 -8.87
C TRP A 275 -15.62 -11.35 -9.65
N GLY A 276 -15.54 -11.23 -10.99
CA GLY A 276 -16.51 -10.47 -11.80
C GLY A 276 -16.60 -9.00 -11.37
N ALA A 277 -15.53 -8.44 -10.85
CA ALA A 277 -15.50 -7.17 -10.12
C ALA A 277 -14.36 -6.27 -10.61
N LYS A 278 -14.50 -4.95 -10.46
CA LYS A 278 -13.39 -4.01 -10.73
C LYS A 278 -12.37 -4.09 -9.61
N SER A 279 -11.07 -4.13 -9.97
CA SER A 279 -9.97 -4.19 -9.04
C SER A 279 -9.23 -2.86 -8.93
N GLY A 280 -8.93 -2.44 -7.70
CA GLY A 280 -8.13 -1.27 -7.40
C GLY A 280 -7.16 -1.52 -6.24
N GLU A 281 -6.27 -0.57 -6.00
CA GLU A 281 -5.29 -0.69 -4.94
C GLU A 281 -4.96 0.63 -4.25
N LEU A 282 -4.29 0.51 -3.11
CA LEU A 282 -3.62 1.60 -2.44
C LEU A 282 -2.18 1.21 -2.16
N LEU A 283 -1.25 2.04 -2.62
CA LEU A 283 0.14 1.96 -2.21
C LEU A 283 0.29 2.61 -0.83
N GLY A 284 0.85 1.88 0.11
CA GLY A 284 1.19 2.35 1.44
C GLY A 284 2.45 1.68 1.95
N ILE A 285 3.17 2.38 2.82
CA ILE A 285 4.27 1.83 3.61
C ILE A 285 3.93 2.02 5.08
N ALA A 286 4.37 1.12 5.95
CA ALA A 286 3.95 1.16 7.35
C ALA A 286 4.31 2.49 8.03
N GLU A 287 5.46 3.08 7.66
CA GLU A 287 5.98 4.33 8.20
C GLU A 287 5.11 5.55 7.85
N ILE A 288 4.58 5.59 6.63
CA ILE A 288 3.76 6.71 6.12
C ILE A 288 2.29 6.33 6.01
N ASP A 289 1.96 5.04 6.14
CA ASP A 289 0.64 4.45 5.96
C ASP A 289 0.07 4.65 4.54
N ALA A 290 -1.16 5.10 4.41
CA ALA A 290 -1.88 5.25 3.14
C ALA A 290 -1.32 6.39 2.29
N LEU A 291 -0.41 6.07 1.38
CA LEU A 291 0.38 7.04 0.62
C LEU A 291 -0.27 7.45 -0.70
N ALA A 292 -0.66 6.47 -1.53
CA ALA A 292 -1.07 6.74 -2.90
C ALA A 292 -2.22 5.83 -3.35
N PRO A 293 -3.45 6.37 -3.49
CA PRO A 293 -4.58 5.65 -4.05
C PRO A 293 -4.43 5.37 -5.56
N GLY A 294 -5.00 4.24 -6.01
CA GLY A 294 -4.99 3.81 -7.39
C GLY A 294 -5.60 4.83 -8.36
N CYS A 295 -4.96 5.00 -9.50
CA CYS A 295 -5.50 5.79 -10.60
C CYS A 295 -6.72 5.08 -11.22
N PRO A 296 -7.82 5.78 -11.52
CA PRO A 296 -8.99 5.17 -12.18
C PRO A 296 -8.70 4.65 -13.59
N LEU A 297 -7.59 5.05 -14.23
CA LEU A 297 -7.13 4.50 -15.49
C LEU A 297 -6.43 3.13 -15.32
N GLY A 298 -6.06 2.78 -14.08
CA GLY A 298 -5.48 1.50 -13.74
C GLY A 298 -4.01 1.29 -14.16
N ASP A 299 -3.28 2.38 -14.37
CA ASP A 299 -1.92 2.40 -14.90
C ASP A 299 -0.91 3.02 -13.91
N GLY A 300 -1.26 3.11 -12.64
CA GLY A 300 -0.45 3.65 -11.56
C GLY A 300 -1.27 4.10 -10.37
N VAL A 301 -0.62 4.82 -9.47
CA VAL A 301 -1.20 5.36 -8.24
C VAL A 301 -0.93 6.86 -8.13
N HIS A 302 -1.84 7.64 -7.56
CA HIS A 302 -1.66 9.07 -7.31
C HIS A 302 -1.22 9.32 -5.88
N VAL A 303 -0.07 9.96 -5.69
CA VAL A 303 0.40 10.37 -4.36
C VAL A 303 -0.61 11.33 -3.74
N ASN A 304 -1.09 11.05 -2.54
CA ASN A 304 -1.95 11.98 -1.81
C ASN A 304 -1.14 13.18 -1.30
N GLU A 305 -0.91 14.15 -2.17
CA GLU A 305 -0.08 15.33 -1.90
C GLU A 305 -0.72 16.31 -0.89
N MET A 306 -1.92 15.99 -0.40
CA MET A 306 -2.46 16.67 0.78
C MET A 306 -1.87 16.15 2.09
N ASN A 307 -1.43 14.89 2.10
CA ASN A 307 -0.88 14.23 3.30
C ASN A 307 0.65 14.08 3.26
N VAL A 308 1.26 14.15 2.07
CA VAL A 308 2.70 13.99 1.92
C VAL A 308 3.29 14.98 0.92
N PHE A 309 4.59 15.24 1.05
CA PHE A 309 5.44 15.77 0.00
C PHE A 309 6.34 14.65 -0.49
N SER A 310 6.42 14.46 -1.80
CA SER A 310 7.19 13.40 -2.44
C SER A 310 8.09 13.95 -3.55
N TRP A 311 9.28 13.38 -3.67
CA TRP A 311 10.18 13.59 -4.79
C TRP A 311 10.94 12.31 -5.12
N VAL A 312 11.60 12.25 -6.26
CA VAL A 312 12.27 11.04 -6.74
C VAL A 312 13.74 11.31 -6.94
N MET A 313 14.58 10.54 -6.27
CA MET A 313 16.02 10.73 -6.16
C MET A 313 16.78 9.66 -6.96
N ASP A 314 17.82 10.05 -7.65
CA ASP A 314 18.82 9.09 -8.12
C ASP A 314 19.62 8.57 -6.91
N PRO A 315 19.54 7.28 -6.58
CA PRO A 315 20.23 6.73 -5.41
C PRO A 315 21.77 6.78 -5.53
N ALA A 316 22.33 6.99 -6.72
CA ALA A 316 23.77 7.07 -6.93
C ALA A 316 24.32 8.48 -6.72
N THR A 317 23.57 9.51 -7.12
CA THR A 317 24.01 10.91 -7.02
C THR A 317 23.41 11.67 -5.86
N GLY A 318 22.23 11.24 -5.37
CA GLY A 318 21.44 11.95 -4.37
C GLY A 318 20.62 13.12 -4.92
N GLU A 319 20.63 13.34 -6.25
CA GLU A 319 19.93 14.42 -6.91
C GLU A 319 18.52 14.00 -7.36
N GLU A 320 17.61 14.97 -7.56
CA GLU A 320 16.29 14.71 -8.12
C GLU A 320 16.41 14.26 -9.58
N VAL A 321 15.75 13.16 -9.96
CA VAL A 321 15.70 12.70 -11.34
C VAL A 321 14.72 13.53 -12.17
N ALA A 322 14.92 13.54 -13.50
CA ALA A 322 13.98 14.19 -14.42
C ALA A 322 12.60 13.47 -14.40
N GLU A 323 11.53 14.23 -14.72
CA GLU A 323 10.19 13.67 -14.80
C GLU A 323 10.13 12.50 -15.79
N GLY A 324 9.64 11.36 -15.31
CA GLY A 324 9.53 10.13 -16.10
C GLY A 324 10.74 9.22 -16.06
N GLU A 325 11.80 9.60 -15.38
CA GLU A 325 12.91 8.71 -15.05
C GLU A 325 12.60 7.91 -13.80
N VAL A 326 13.29 6.79 -13.64
CA VAL A 326 13.15 5.92 -12.47
C VAL A 326 14.16 6.34 -11.41
N GLY A 327 13.70 6.50 -10.18
CA GLY A 327 14.55 6.77 -9.02
C GLY A 327 13.91 6.30 -7.73
N GLU A 328 14.60 6.51 -6.62
CA GLU A 328 14.12 6.17 -5.29
C GLU A 328 13.11 7.21 -4.80
N HIS A 329 11.99 6.76 -4.30
CA HIS A 329 10.96 7.60 -3.71
C HIS A 329 11.40 8.11 -2.34
N ILE A 330 11.45 9.44 -2.21
CA ILE A 330 11.70 10.15 -0.96
C ILE A 330 10.40 10.83 -0.53
N VAL A 331 10.02 10.67 0.74
CA VAL A 331 8.73 11.15 1.23
C VAL A 331 8.84 11.90 2.56
N THR A 332 8.02 12.92 2.72
CA THR A 332 7.80 13.64 3.99
C THR A 332 6.33 13.61 4.33
N SER A 333 5.97 13.14 5.52
CA SER A 333 4.58 13.06 5.95
C SER A 333 4.13 14.36 6.63
N PHE A 334 2.99 14.90 6.17
CA PHE A 334 2.24 15.96 6.84
C PHE A 334 1.12 15.41 7.75
N ALA A 335 0.87 14.11 7.66
CA ALA A 335 -0.22 13.46 8.36
C ALA A 335 0.21 12.81 9.67
N ASN A 336 1.47 12.37 9.77
CA ASN A 336 2.01 11.69 10.93
C ASN A 336 2.64 12.69 11.91
N ASN A 337 1.82 13.21 12.83
CA ASN A 337 2.31 14.16 13.84
C ASN A 337 2.91 13.45 15.05
N SER A 338 2.53 12.20 15.31
CA SER A 338 3.03 11.44 16.45
C SER A 338 4.48 11.01 16.29
N GLN A 339 4.87 10.67 15.06
CA GLN A 339 6.23 10.31 14.67
C GLN A 339 6.50 10.85 13.25
N PRO A 340 7.01 12.09 13.13
CA PRO A 340 7.26 12.70 11.84
C PRO A 340 8.33 11.95 11.05
N PHE A 341 8.11 11.83 9.73
CA PHE A 341 9.08 11.31 8.77
C PHE A 341 9.40 12.42 7.76
N LEU A 342 10.63 12.92 7.78
CA LEU A 342 11.12 13.97 6.91
C LEU A 342 12.19 13.42 5.97
N ASN A 343 12.05 13.73 4.67
CA ASN A 343 12.97 13.24 3.63
C ASN A 343 13.32 11.76 3.85
N TYR A 344 12.27 10.96 4.10
CA TYR A 344 12.41 9.54 4.42
C TYR A 344 12.61 8.72 3.15
N ARG A 345 13.67 7.91 3.16
CA ARG A 345 13.98 6.96 2.10
C ARG A 345 13.06 5.75 2.19
N THR A 346 12.19 5.57 1.19
CA THR A 346 11.31 4.40 1.15
C THR A 346 12.00 3.16 0.62
N HIS A 347 13.11 3.34 -0.09
CA HIS A 347 13.79 2.36 -0.92
C HIS A 347 12.96 1.85 -2.10
N ASP A 348 11.77 2.34 -2.31
CA ASP A 348 10.95 2.00 -3.46
C ASP A 348 11.39 2.78 -4.70
N LEU A 349 11.58 2.07 -5.81
CA LEU A 349 11.83 2.68 -7.13
C LEU A 349 10.50 2.99 -7.79
N VAL A 350 10.36 4.22 -8.22
CA VAL A 350 9.13 4.73 -8.86
C VAL A 350 9.46 5.55 -10.11
N ARG A 351 8.46 5.71 -10.98
CA ARG A 351 8.51 6.64 -12.11
C ARG A 351 7.41 7.67 -11.94
N ALA A 352 7.79 8.92 -11.66
CA ALA A 352 6.86 9.99 -11.37
C ALA A 352 6.45 10.79 -12.62
N ARG A 353 5.13 11.12 -12.71
CA ARG A 353 4.55 12.04 -13.69
C ARG A 353 3.68 13.06 -12.97
N LYS A 354 3.79 14.33 -13.38
CA LYS A 354 3.01 15.45 -12.82
C LYS A 354 1.68 15.69 -13.54
N SER A 355 1.39 14.90 -14.57
CA SER A 355 0.13 14.98 -15.33
C SER A 355 -0.46 13.60 -15.56
N CYS A 356 -1.78 13.50 -15.59
CA CYS A 356 -2.50 12.26 -15.87
C CYS A 356 -3.80 12.53 -16.64
N GLY A 357 -4.09 11.68 -17.62
CA GLY A 357 -5.34 11.73 -18.40
C GLY A 357 -6.62 11.59 -17.58
N CYS A 358 -6.54 11.14 -16.31
CA CYS A 358 -7.68 11.10 -15.41
C CYS A 358 -8.13 12.49 -14.91
N GLY A 359 -7.29 13.53 -15.12
CA GLY A 359 -7.53 14.92 -14.76
C GLY A 359 -7.07 15.30 -13.35
N ARG A 360 -6.46 14.39 -12.59
CA ARG A 360 -5.78 14.70 -11.33
C ARG A 360 -4.46 15.38 -11.60
N THR A 361 -4.13 16.35 -10.76
CA THR A 361 -2.85 17.07 -10.80
C THR A 361 -1.83 16.51 -9.80
N TRP A 362 -2.25 15.61 -8.94
CA TRP A 362 -1.35 14.91 -8.03
C TRP A 362 -0.35 14.06 -8.80
N THR A 363 0.89 14.05 -8.34
CA THR A 363 1.96 13.21 -8.89
C THR A 363 1.48 11.77 -9.00
N LYS A 364 1.67 11.18 -10.17
CA LYS A 364 1.35 9.78 -10.45
C LYS A 364 2.62 8.96 -10.48
N PHE A 365 2.63 7.83 -9.78
CA PHE A 365 3.64 6.79 -9.97
C PHE A 365 3.12 5.79 -10.99
N GLU A 366 3.73 5.78 -12.20
CA GLU A 366 3.37 4.86 -13.28
C GLU A 366 3.77 3.44 -12.90
N GLY A 367 2.83 2.49 -12.96
CA GLY A 367 3.06 1.10 -12.54
C GLY A 367 3.29 0.94 -11.03
N ALA A 368 2.94 1.95 -10.21
CA ALA A 368 3.15 1.96 -8.76
C ALA A 368 4.65 1.78 -8.38
N VAL A 369 5.02 0.75 -7.61
CA VAL A 369 6.40 0.43 -7.25
C VAL A 369 7.01 -0.50 -8.29
N LEU A 370 8.09 -0.04 -8.93
CA LEU A 370 8.80 -0.77 -9.99
C LEU A 370 9.87 -1.73 -9.44
N GLY A 371 10.30 -1.51 -8.21
CA GLY A 371 11.34 -2.29 -7.55
C GLY A 371 11.74 -1.67 -6.22
N ARG A 372 12.77 -2.24 -5.58
CA ARG A 372 13.34 -1.69 -4.35
C ARG A 372 14.86 -1.66 -4.42
N THR A 373 15.47 -0.57 -3.97
CA THR A 373 16.94 -0.42 -3.96
C THR A 373 17.62 -1.38 -2.99
N ASP A 374 16.95 -1.74 -1.90
CA ASP A 374 17.42 -2.68 -0.88
C ASP A 374 17.25 -4.17 -1.28
N PHE A 375 16.42 -4.48 -2.27
CA PHE A 375 16.23 -5.84 -2.83
C PHE A 375 16.91 -6.05 -4.19
N MET A 376 17.72 -5.12 -4.65
CA MET A 376 18.50 -5.30 -5.87
C MET A 376 19.57 -6.38 -5.66
N VAL A 377 19.64 -7.34 -6.58
CA VAL A 377 20.65 -8.40 -6.59
C VAL A 377 21.48 -8.28 -7.87
N THR A 378 22.80 -8.28 -7.71
CA THR A 378 23.69 -8.30 -8.87
C THR A 378 23.90 -9.74 -9.32
N VAL A 379 23.18 -10.17 -10.36
CA VAL A 379 23.29 -11.51 -10.94
C VAL A 379 24.19 -11.47 -12.16
N ARG A 380 25.33 -12.13 -12.10
CA ARG A 380 26.32 -12.19 -13.20
C ARG A 380 26.70 -10.79 -13.74
N GLY A 381 26.83 -9.81 -12.85
CA GLY A 381 27.20 -8.44 -13.21
C GLY A 381 26.03 -7.54 -13.67
N THR A 382 24.82 -8.06 -13.73
CA THR A 382 23.60 -7.31 -14.04
C THR A 382 22.78 -7.08 -12.77
N ASN A 383 22.35 -5.84 -12.56
CA ASN A 383 21.45 -5.51 -11.45
C ASN A 383 20.03 -5.98 -11.77
N VAL A 384 19.52 -6.92 -11.00
CA VAL A 384 18.20 -7.51 -11.16
C VAL A 384 17.34 -7.13 -9.97
N TYR A 385 16.18 -6.57 -10.25
CA TYR A 385 15.14 -6.32 -9.26
C TYR A 385 14.12 -7.45 -9.30
N PRO A 386 13.86 -8.17 -8.19
CA PRO A 386 12.87 -9.26 -8.17
C PRO A 386 11.52 -8.87 -8.75
N THR A 387 11.02 -7.67 -8.45
CA THR A 387 9.76 -7.15 -9.01
C THR A 387 9.74 -7.08 -10.55
N ALA A 388 10.88 -6.81 -11.18
CA ALA A 388 10.94 -6.84 -12.64
C ALA A 388 10.78 -8.27 -13.18
N VAL A 389 11.31 -9.27 -12.47
CA VAL A 389 11.12 -10.70 -12.80
C VAL A 389 9.66 -11.10 -12.56
N GLU A 390 9.06 -10.69 -11.45
CA GLU A 390 7.65 -10.94 -11.11
C GLU A 390 6.69 -10.40 -12.18
N ASN A 391 6.95 -9.20 -12.69
CA ASN A 391 6.16 -8.60 -13.78
C ASN A 391 6.21 -9.47 -15.05
N LEU A 392 7.42 -9.91 -15.43
CA LEU A 392 7.60 -10.74 -16.62
C LEU A 392 6.95 -12.13 -16.49
N LEU A 393 6.95 -12.72 -15.29
CA LEU A 393 6.23 -13.94 -14.98
C LEU A 393 4.71 -13.74 -15.13
N GLY A 394 4.16 -12.70 -14.48
CA GLY A 394 2.74 -12.39 -14.54
C GLY A 394 2.22 -12.10 -15.95
N GLU A 395 3.07 -11.57 -16.83
CA GLU A 395 2.74 -11.31 -18.24
C GLU A 395 2.91 -12.55 -19.16
N THR A 396 3.34 -13.71 -18.64
CA THR A 396 3.59 -14.90 -19.46
C THR A 396 2.38 -15.86 -19.36
N PRO A 397 1.60 -16.05 -20.44
CA PRO A 397 0.45 -16.94 -20.43
C PRO A 397 0.83 -18.36 -20.06
N GLY A 398 0.04 -18.97 -19.17
CA GLY A 398 0.29 -20.31 -18.66
C GLY A 398 1.16 -20.38 -17.40
N VAL A 399 1.69 -19.25 -16.93
CA VAL A 399 2.36 -19.11 -15.63
C VAL A 399 1.36 -18.66 -14.58
N SER A 400 1.19 -19.43 -13.51
CA SER A 400 0.30 -19.05 -12.41
C SER A 400 0.95 -17.97 -11.52
N PHE A 401 0.20 -17.41 -10.57
CA PHE A 401 0.72 -16.45 -9.59
C PHE A 401 1.53 -17.12 -8.46
N HIS A 402 1.72 -18.44 -8.50
CA HIS A 402 2.55 -19.21 -7.58
C HIS A 402 3.96 -19.38 -8.14
N TYR A 403 4.91 -18.63 -7.59
CA TYR A 403 6.31 -18.70 -7.97
C TYR A 403 7.22 -18.32 -6.79
N GLU A 404 8.48 -18.77 -6.88
CA GLU A 404 9.55 -18.47 -5.95
C GLU A 404 10.78 -17.98 -6.71
N LEU A 405 11.41 -16.91 -6.21
CA LEU A 405 12.71 -16.43 -6.65
C LEU A 405 13.74 -16.82 -5.60
N VAL A 406 14.63 -17.72 -5.96
CA VAL A 406 15.63 -18.28 -5.03
C VAL A 406 17.00 -17.67 -5.33
N LEU A 407 17.51 -16.89 -4.40
CA LEU A 407 18.87 -16.34 -4.47
C LEU A 407 19.84 -17.34 -3.86
N ARG A 408 20.88 -17.68 -4.59
CA ARG A 408 21.97 -18.54 -4.11
C ARG A 408 23.33 -18.08 -4.64
N GLN A 409 24.38 -18.64 -4.16
CA GLN A 409 25.72 -18.39 -4.65
C GLN A 409 26.26 -19.60 -5.39
N GLU A 410 26.84 -19.38 -6.57
CA GLU A 410 27.51 -20.42 -7.35
C GLU A 410 28.86 -19.92 -7.83
N LYS A 411 29.93 -20.62 -7.42
CA LYS A 411 31.33 -20.28 -7.77
C LYS A 411 31.69 -18.81 -7.48
N GLY A 412 31.17 -18.28 -6.36
CA GLY A 412 31.42 -16.90 -5.93
C GLY A 412 30.56 -15.83 -6.59
N ASN A 413 29.65 -16.20 -7.48
CA ASN A 413 28.70 -15.29 -8.10
C ASN A 413 27.30 -15.50 -7.56
N ASP A 414 26.58 -14.41 -7.38
CA ASP A 414 25.16 -14.47 -7.04
C ASP A 414 24.36 -14.92 -8.28
N VAL A 415 23.46 -15.85 -8.07
CA VAL A 415 22.53 -16.36 -9.09
C VAL A 415 21.12 -16.33 -8.54
N MET A 416 20.16 -16.15 -9.44
CA MET A 416 18.74 -16.19 -9.12
C MET A 416 18.10 -17.30 -9.95
N ASP A 417 17.43 -18.22 -9.26
CA ASP A 417 16.64 -19.27 -9.89
C ASP A 417 15.16 -18.92 -9.75
N ILE A 418 14.39 -19.28 -10.74
CA ILE A 418 12.93 -19.08 -10.77
C ILE A 418 12.28 -20.45 -10.74
N LEU A 419 11.43 -20.64 -9.75
CA LEU A 419 10.54 -21.78 -9.67
C LEU A 419 9.10 -21.26 -9.80
N PHE A 420 8.31 -21.79 -10.73
CA PHE A 420 6.92 -21.35 -10.91
C PHE A 420 5.98 -22.56 -11.11
N GLU A 421 4.73 -22.42 -10.72
CA GLU A 421 3.70 -23.38 -11.06
C GLU A 421 3.02 -22.96 -12.37
N PRO A 422 2.91 -23.84 -13.37
CA PRO A 422 2.03 -23.61 -14.52
C PRO A 422 0.56 -23.49 -14.08
N GLU A 423 -0.25 -22.80 -14.88
CA GLU A 423 -1.71 -22.85 -14.70
C GLU A 423 -2.25 -24.27 -14.83
N SER A 424 -3.36 -24.55 -14.15
CA SER A 424 -3.89 -25.93 -14.01
C SER A 424 -4.33 -26.59 -15.33
N ASP A 425 -4.55 -25.81 -16.37
CA ASP A 425 -4.91 -26.25 -17.73
C ASP A 425 -3.70 -26.44 -18.65
N VAL A 426 -2.48 -26.09 -18.20
CA VAL A 426 -1.24 -26.31 -18.95
C VAL A 426 -0.76 -27.74 -18.75
N PRO A 427 -0.77 -28.58 -19.82
CA PRO A 427 -0.37 -29.98 -19.69
C PRO A 427 1.15 -30.13 -19.45
N PRO A 428 1.60 -31.18 -18.74
CA PRO A 428 3.00 -31.35 -18.33
C PRO A 428 4.01 -31.42 -19.49
N ASP A 429 3.62 -31.89 -20.65
CA ASP A 429 4.45 -31.93 -21.86
C ASP A 429 4.79 -30.54 -22.40
N ARG A 430 4.01 -29.52 -22.06
CA ARG A 430 4.26 -28.13 -22.41
C ARG A 430 5.23 -27.40 -21.45
N TRP A 431 5.46 -27.92 -20.25
CA TRP A 431 6.27 -27.23 -19.23
C TRP A 431 7.70 -26.89 -19.70
N PRO A 432 8.45 -27.78 -20.39
CA PRO A 432 9.78 -27.44 -20.87
C PRO A 432 9.80 -26.27 -21.88
N SER A 433 8.75 -26.15 -22.70
CA SER A 433 8.64 -25.02 -23.64
C SER A 433 8.28 -23.71 -22.91
N LEU A 434 7.46 -23.79 -21.83
CA LEU A 434 7.10 -22.64 -21.01
C LEU A 434 8.31 -22.15 -20.18
N GLU A 435 9.12 -23.05 -19.62
CA GLU A 435 10.39 -22.71 -18.97
C GLU A 435 11.31 -21.90 -19.91
N LYS A 436 11.43 -22.34 -21.15
CA LYS A 436 12.23 -21.67 -22.17
C LYS A 436 11.65 -20.30 -22.54
N GLU A 437 10.33 -20.20 -22.73
CA GLU A 437 9.62 -18.95 -23.03
C GLU A 437 9.83 -17.90 -21.94
N VAL A 438 9.64 -18.26 -20.67
CA VAL A 438 9.92 -17.42 -19.50
C VAL A 438 11.39 -16.97 -19.51
N GLY A 439 12.32 -17.90 -19.66
CA GLY A 439 13.74 -17.60 -19.67
C GLY A 439 14.18 -16.65 -20.80
N GLU A 440 13.64 -16.83 -22.01
CA GLU A 440 13.89 -15.95 -23.15
C GLU A 440 13.29 -14.56 -22.96
N LYS A 441 12.07 -14.46 -22.42
CA LYS A 441 11.42 -13.20 -22.11
C LYS A 441 12.22 -12.40 -21.09
N ILE A 442 12.68 -13.04 -20.01
CA ILE A 442 13.51 -12.42 -18.98
C ILE A 442 14.85 -11.97 -19.58
N HIS A 443 15.51 -12.84 -20.37
CA HIS A 443 16.77 -12.49 -21.00
C HIS A 443 16.64 -11.29 -21.95
N LYS A 444 15.57 -11.22 -22.71
CA LYS A 444 15.29 -10.11 -23.63
C LYS A 444 15.06 -8.79 -22.87
N ALA A 445 14.36 -8.84 -21.76
CA ALA A 445 13.98 -7.64 -21.00
C ALA A 445 15.08 -7.16 -20.03
N LEU A 446 15.77 -8.08 -19.36
CA LEU A 446 16.73 -7.77 -18.29
C LEU A 446 18.18 -8.04 -18.66
N HIS A 447 18.46 -8.54 -19.86
CA HIS A 447 19.80 -8.90 -20.35
C HIS A 447 20.57 -9.88 -19.44
N VAL A 448 19.85 -10.68 -18.65
CA VAL A 448 20.40 -11.70 -17.74
C VAL A 448 19.77 -13.05 -18.02
N ARG A 449 20.55 -14.12 -17.91
CA ARG A 449 20.05 -15.50 -18.00
C ARG A 449 19.85 -16.06 -16.61
N LEU A 450 18.60 -16.38 -16.28
CA LEU A 450 18.20 -17.01 -15.04
C LEU A 450 17.84 -18.48 -15.29
N GLU A 451 18.01 -19.34 -14.29
CA GLU A 451 17.46 -20.69 -14.35
C GLU A 451 15.98 -20.65 -14.04
N VAL A 452 15.18 -21.27 -14.92
CA VAL A 452 13.73 -21.28 -14.83
C VAL A 452 13.24 -22.74 -14.80
N LYS A 453 12.45 -23.08 -13.80
CA LYS A 453 11.89 -24.44 -13.63
C LYS A 453 10.41 -24.39 -13.29
N ALA A 454 9.65 -25.22 -13.98
CA ALA A 454 8.25 -25.47 -13.65
C ALA A 454 8.17 -26.49 -12.50
N ALA A 455 7.28 -26.23 -11.55
CA ALA A 455 6.93 -27.12 -10.46
C ALA A 455 5.49 -27.63 -10.63
N PRO A 456 5.16 -28.83 -10.15
CA PRO A 456 3.79 -29.34 -10.23
C PRO A 456 2.79 -28.38 -9.55
N PRO A 457 1.63 -28.10 -10.17
CA PRO A 457 0.58 -27.31 -9.53
C PRO A 457 0.24 -27.84 -8.13
N GLY A 458 0.15 -26.94 -7.13
CA GLY A 458 -0.11 -27.28 -5.73
C GLY A 458 1.13 -27.68 -4.92
N SER A 459 2.33 -27.69 -5.50
CA SER A 459 3.55 -28.07 -4.79
C SER A 459 4.17 -26.96 -3.95
N MET A 460 3.86 -25.70 -4.25
CA MET A 460 4.36 -24.55 -3.50
C MET A 460 3.50 -24.23 -2.28
N PRO A 461 4.08 -23.64 -1.22
CA PRO A 461 3.31 -23.18 -0.06
C PRO A 461 2.20 -22.20 -0.45
N ARG A 462 1.06 -22.31 0.23
CA ARG A 462 -0.05 -21.37 0.11
C ARG A 462 -0.11 -20.49 1.36
N TYR A 463 -0.20 -19.19 1.16
CA TYR A 463 -0.15 -18.20 2.24
C TYR A 463 -1.50 -17.50 2.36
N ASP A 464 -1.99 -17.34 3.60
CA ASP A 464 -3.27 -16.69 3.90
C ASP A 464 -3.15 -15.16 4.11
N LEU A 465 -1.94 -14.60 4.00
CA LEU A 465 -1.68 -13.16 4.17
C LEU A 465 -0.76 -12.66 3.05
N LYS A 466 0.49 -12.34 3.39
CA LYS A 466 1.53 -11.98 2.42
C LYS A 466 2.23 -13.22 1.90
N THR A 467 2.33 -13.34 0.59
CA THR A 467 3.07 -14.42 -0.04
C THR A 467 4.58 -14.12 0.04
N LYS A 468 5.34 -15.02 0.67
CA LYS A 468 6.81 -14.97 0.59
C LYS A 468 7.25 -15.56 -0.73
N ARG A 469 7.85 -14.73 -1.60
CA ARG A 469 8.29 -15.13 -2.95
C ARG A 469 9.79 -15.11 -3.15
N ILE A 470 10.52 -14.39 -2.29
CA ILE A 470 11.97 -14.25 -2.40
C ILE A 470 12.61 -15.04 -1.27
N PHE A 471 13.48 -15.98 -1.63
CA PHE A 471 14.20 -16.85 -0.70
C PHE A 471 15.69 -16.67 -0.90
N ASP A 472 16.35 -15.96 0.03
CA ASP A 472 17.79 -15.78 0.02
C ASP A 472 18.49 -16.95 0.71
N LYS A 473 19.06 -17.86 -0.06
CA LYS A 473 19.85 -19.02 0.39
C LYS A 473 21.36 -18.78 0.33
N ARG A 474 21.81 -17.54 0.06
CA ARG A 474 23.23 -17.21 0.10
C ARG A 474 23.80 -17.36 1.52
N PRO A 475 25.12 -17.56 1.69
CA PRO A 475 25.76 -17.52 3.00
C PRO A 475 25.47 -16.22 3.73
N LYS A 476 25.35 -16.27 5.08
CA LYS A 476 24.91 -15.11 5.89
C LYS A 476 25.76 -13.85 5.68
N GLU A 477 27.06 -14.00 5.42
CA GLU A 477 27.99 -12.91 5.13
C GLU A 477 27.68 -12.15 3.83
N PHE A 478 26.97 -12.77 2.89
CA PHE A 478 26.57 -12.17 1.59
C PHE A 478 25.13 -11.70 1.56
N ARG A 479 24.36 -12.03 2.61
CA ARG A 479 22.99 -11.48 2.74
C ARG A 479 23.11 -10.05 3.20
N ARG A 480 22.38 -9.16 2.56
CA ARG A 480 22.19 -7.81 3.10
C ARG A 480 21.47 -7.93 4.44
N GLU A 481 21.59 -6.94 5.32
CA GLU A 481 21.03 -6.97 6.70
C GLU A 481 19.56 -7.40 6.80
N LEU A 482 18.83 -7.35 5.69
CA LEU A 482 17.43 -7.76 5.55
C LEU A 482 17.15 -9.25 5.82
N ASP A 483 18.16 -10.13 5.74
CA ASP A 483 18.01 -11.59 5.87
C ASP A 483 18.87 -12.19 6.99
N ARG A 484 19.44 -11.37 7.86
CA ARG A 484 20.30 -11.85 8.95
C ARG A 484 19.55 -12.41 10.16
N THR A 485 18.22 -12.65 10.01
CA THR A 485 17.40 -13.27 11.06
C THR A 485 16.75 -14.56 10.57
#